data_7ac6ac4e729d24f932d0c293771506fe
#
_entry.id   7ac6ac4e729d24f932d0c293771506fe
#
_cell.length_a   1.000
_cell.length_b   1.000
_cell.length_c   1.000
_cell.angle_alpha   90.00
_cell.angle_beta   90.00
_cell.angle_gamma   90.00
#
_symmetry.space_group_name_H-M   'P 1'
#
loop_
_entity.id
_entity.type
_entity.pdbx_description
1 polymer ?
#
loop_
_entity_poly.entity_id
_entity_poly.type
_entity_poly.pdbx_seq_one_letter_code
_entity_poly.pdbx_strand_id
1 'polypeptide(L)'
;MNLSIVIPVFNEAESLTILSDEISTVISKSDYSYEIIFIDDGSTDESWNIIQSLSMENHIKGIRFKKNLGKSAALDVGFLHAQGDVVITMDSDLQDDPNEIPALYKMIRQDGYDLVSGWKKNRLDPLSKTIPTKLY
;
A
#
# COMPACT_ATOMS: atom_id res chain seq x y z
N MET A 1 9.08 -13.43 -3.07
CA MET A 1 8.14 -12.44 -2.48
C MET A 1 6.80 -12.53 -3.17
N ASN A 2 5.75 -12.79 -2.42
CA ASN A 2 4.43 -12.97 -3.00
C ASN A 2 3.70 -11.63 -3.24
N LEU A 3 3.78 -10.71 -2.29
CA LEU A 3 2.94 -9.53 -2.28
C LEU A 3 3.73 -8.28 -1.91
N SER A 4 3.55 -7.22 -2.67
CA SER A 4 4.03 -5.88 -2.30
C SER A 4 2.83 -4.95 -2.13
N ILE A 5 2.83 -4.21 -1.02
CA ILE A 5 1.82 -3.20 -0.76
C ILE A 5 2.50 -1.84 -0.86
N VAL A 6 2.07 -1.04 -1.83
CA VAL A 6 2.66 0.27 -2.12
C VAL A 6 1.74 1.35 -1.57
N ILE A 7 2.27 2.18 -0.68
CA ILE A 7 1.49 3.18 0.03
C ILE A 7 2.14 4.55 -0.13
N PRO A 8 1.57 5.43 -0.97
CA PRO A 8 2.03 6.82 -1.04
C PRO A 8 1.59 7.57 0.21
N VAL A 9 2.46 8.42 0.72
CA VAL A 9 2.24 9.15 1.97
C VAL A 9 2.51 10.63 1.75
N PHE A 10 1.58 11.47 2.22
CA PHE A 10 1.82 12.91 2.32
C PHE A 10 1.08 13.45 3.53
N ASN A 11 1.84 13.82 4.58
CA ASN A 11 1.32 14.39 5.82
C ASN A 11 0.23 13.51 6.45
N GLU A 12 0.56 12.25 6.68
CA GLU A 12 -0.35 11.25 7.28
C GLU A 12 0.25 10.63 8.54
N ALA A 13 0.98 11.41 9.34
CA ALA A 13 1.69 10.90 10.51
C ALA A 13 0.78 10.13 11.48
N GLU A 14 -0.48 10.58 11.64
CA GLU A 14 -1.41 9.99 12.62
C GLU A 14 -1.87 8.58 12.24
N SER A 15 -1.87 8.23 10.96
CA SER A 15 -2.47 7.00 10.49
C SER A 15 -1.47 5.89 10.17
N LEU A 16 -0.19 6.20 10.02
CA LEU A 16 0.79 5.25 9.48
C LEU A 16 1.00 4.02 10.37
N THR A 17 1.16 4.19 11.66
CA THR A 17 1.37 3.06 12.58
C THR A 17 0.13 2.18 12.63
N ILE A 18 -1.04 2.79 12.68
CA ILE A 18 -2.32 2.06 12.68
C ILE A 18 -2.46 1.24 11.41
N LEU A 19 -2.18 1.86 10.26
CA LEU A 19 -2.29 1.17 8.98
C LEU A 19 -1.31 0.00 8.88
N SER A 20 -0.06 0.22 9.28
CA SER A 20 0.95 -0.83 9.28
C SER A 20 0.53 -2.02 10.15
N ASP A 21 0.00 -1.75 11.34
CA ASP A 21 -0.45 -2.80 12.24
C ASP A 21 -1.65 -3.56 11.67
N GLU A 22 -2.60 -2.84 11.07
CA GLU A 22 -3.77 -3.48 10.45
C GLU A 22 -3.36 -4.40 9.30
N ILE A 23 -2.46 -3.94 8.43
CA ILE A 23 -1.97 -4.74 7.31
C ILE A 23 -1.25 -5.99 7.83
N SER A 24 -0.34 -5.81 8.78
CA SER A 24 0.42 -6.93 9.34
C SER A 24 -0.49 -7.97 9.99
N THR A 25 -1.52 -7.51 10.71
CA THR A 25 -2.48 -8.41 11.36
C THR A 25 -3.24 -9.23 10.32
N VAL A 26 -3.71 -8.59 9.26
CA VAL A 26 -4.47 -9.28 8.21
C VAL A 26 -3.60 -10.30 7.49
N ILE A 27 -2.39 -9.90 7.08
CA ILE A 27 -1.54 -10.78 6.26
C ILE A 27 -0.93 -11.91 7.10
N SER A 28 -0.73 -11.70 8.41
CA SER A 28 -0.20 -12.75 9.27
C SER A 28 -1.07 -14.01 9.33
N LYS A 29 -2.33 -13.89 8.92
CA LYS A 29 -3.26 -15.01 8.84
C LYS A 29 -3.11 -15.82 7.54
N SER A 30 -2.24 -15.39 6.66
CA SER A 30 -2.00 -16.01 5.35
C SER A 30 -0.57 -16.55 5.30
N ASP A 31 -0.30 -17.39 4.31
CA ASP A 31 1.01 -18.04 4.18
C ASP A 31 1.97 -17.30 3.22
N TYR A 32 1.54 -16.21 2.61
CA TYR A 32 2.40 -15.55 1.64
C TYR A 32 3.35 -14.57 2.31
N SER A 33 4.55 -14.47 1.70
CA SER A 33 5.52 -13.45 2.07
C SER A 33 5.08 -12.09 1.51
N TYR A 34 5.38 -11.02 2.23
CA TYR A 34 4.95 -9.69 1.82
C TYR A 34 5.93 -8.62 2.24
N GLU A 35 5.81 -7.48 1.60
CA GLU A 35 6.50 -6.26 1.97
C GLU A 35 5.53 -5.09 1.91
N ILE A 36 5.81 -4.07 2.71
CA ILE A 36 5.10 -2.79 2.67
C ILE A 36 6.12 -1.75 2.23
N ILE A 37 5.80 -0.97 1.21
CA ILE A 37 6.65 0.10 0.72
C ILE A 37 5.93 1.41 0.90
N PHE A 38 6.41 2.22 1.85
CA PHE A 38 5.91 3.58 2.06
C PHE A 38 6.74 4.53 1.21
N ILE A 39 6.09 5.36 0.41
CA ILE A 39 6.76 6.41 -0.35
C ILE A 39 6.31 7.75 0.21
N ASP A 40 7.21 8.42 0.92
CA ASP A 40 6.93 9.74 1.47
C ASP A 40 7.10 10.79 0.39
N ASP A 41 6.00 11.36 -0.02
CA ASP A 41 5.94 12.34 -1.10
C ASP A 41 6.20 13.75 -0.57
N GLY A 42 7.31 13.92 0.14
CA GLY A 42 7.74 15.23 0.61
C GLY A 42 6.95 15.76 1.80
N SER A 43 6.56 14.89 2.74
CA SER A 43 5.82 15.32 3.94
C SER A 43 6.61 16.34 4.75
N THR A 44 5.88 17.26 5.36
CA THR A 44 6.42 18.28 6.25
C THR A 44 6.16 17.99 7.72
N ASP A 45 5.36 16.97 8.03
CA ASP A 45 5.08 16.53 9.39
C ASP A 45 6.02 15.39 9.81
N GLU A 46 5.65 14.63 10.84
CA GLU A 46 6.45 13.52 11.36
C GLU A 46 6.33 12.23 10.54
N SER A 47 5.66 12.25 9.40
CA SER A 47 5.44 11.04 8.59
C SER A 47 6.74 10.31 8.28
N TRP A 48 7.77 11.01 7.84
CA TRP A 48 9.03 10.34 7.50
C TRP A 48 9.69 9.70 8.73
N ASN A 49 9.67 10.37 9.87
CA ASN A 49 10.25 9.81 11.10
C ASN A 49 9.51 8.54 11.51
N ILE A 50 8.20 8.51 11.34
CA ILE A 50 7.41 7.31 11.63
C ILE A 50 7.74 6.20 10.65
N ILE A 51 7.86 6.50 9.35
CA ILE A 51 8.24 5.52 8.34
C ILE A 51 9.61 4.92 8.66
N GLN A 52 10.57 5.75 9.06
CA GLN A 52 11.88 5.25 9.45
C GLN A 52 11.80 4.27 10.62
N SER A 53 10.99 4.58 11.62
CA SER A 53 10.78 3.68 12.75
C SER A 53 10.13 2.37 12.32
N LEU A 54 9.10 2.43 11.47
CA LEU A 54 8.42 1.25 10.97
C LEU A 54 9.34 0.38 10.11
N SER A 55 10.25 0.99 9.37
CA SER A 55 11.15 0.29 8.47
C SER A 55 12.24 -0.50 9.19
N MET A 56 12.30 -0.44 10.50
CA MET A 56 13.14 -1.35 11.28
C MET A 56 12.62 -2.78 11.21
N GLU A 57 11.35 -2.98 10.92
CA GLU A 57 10.83 -4.28 10.59
C GLU A 57 11.30 -4.69 9.19
N ASN A 58 11.76 -5.94 9.05
CA ASN A 58 12.38 -6.40 7.79
C ASN A 58 11.47 -6.32 6.57
N HIS A 59 10.16 -6.40 6.78
CA HIS A 59 9.20 -6.39 5.68
C HIS A 59 8.69 -5.00 5.32
N ILE A 60 9.18 -3.95 5.98
CA ILE A 60 8.74 -2.57 5.72
C ILE A 60 9.90 -1.76 5.16
N LYS A 61 9.65 -1.07 4.07
CA LYS A 61 10.62 -0.21 3.39
C LYS A 61 10.08 1.21 3.31
N GLY A 62 10.97 2.18 3.40
CA GLY A 62 10.61 3.59 3.24
C GLY A 62 11.44 4.23 2.17
N ILE A 63 10.80 5.04 1.33
CA ILE A 63 11.44 5.86 0.30
C ILE A 63 10.97 7.30 0.50
N ARG A 64 11.88 8.25 0.47
CA ARG A 64 11.55 9.65 0.70
C ARG A 64 11.87 10.50 -0.52
N PHE A 65 10.90 11.31 -0.94
CA PHE A 65 11.13 12.40 -1.89
C PHE A 65 11.53 13.65 -1.13
N LYS A 66 12.45 14.43 -1.69
CA LYS A 66 12.86 15.70 -1.09
C LYS A 66 11.77 16.76 -1.12
N LYS A 67 10.83 16.64 -2.06
CA LYS A 67 9.70 17.56 -2.22
C LYS A 67 8.50 16.80 -2.74
N ASN A 68 7.33 17.42 -2.65
CA ASN A 68 6.11 16.83 -3.17
C ASN A 68 6.17 16.77 -4.70
N LEU A 69 6.08 15.57 -5.25
CA LEU A 69 6.07 15.31 -6.69
C LEU A 69 4.73 14.79 -7.19
N GLY A 70 3.82 14.46 -6.28
CA GLY A 70 2.51 13.96 -6.62
C GLY A 70 2.36 12.46 -6.39
N LYS A 71 1.11 12.03 -6.22
CA LYS A 71 0.77 10.63 -5.93
C LYS A 71 1.23 9.70 -7.06
N SER A 72 1.08 10.11 -8.31
CA SER A 72 1.49 9.28 -9.45
C SER A 72 2.99 8.98 -9.43
N ALA A 73 3.81 9.99 -9.13
CA ALA A 73 5.25 9.79 -9.02
C ALA A 73 5.59 8.84 -7.88
N ALA A 74 4.89 8.95 -6.74
CA ALA A 74 5.11 8.06 -5.61
C ALA A 74 4.75 6.62 -5.97
N LEU A 75 3.63 6.41 -6.64
CA LEU A 75 3.23 5.08 -7.09
C LEU A 75 4.23 4.48 -8.07
N ASP A 76 4.71 5.26 -9.03
CA ASP A 76 5.69 4.79 -10.00
C ASP A 76 6.97 4.31 -9.33
N VAL A 77 7.48 5.07 -8.37
CA VAL A 77 8.67 4.67 -7.61
C VAL A 77 8.41 3.42 -6.78
N GLY A 78 7.23 3.35 -6.15
CA GLY A 78 6.84 2.16 -5.40
C GLY A 78 6.81 0.91 -6.28
N PHE A 79 6.27 1.02 -7.48
CA PHE A 79 6.22 -0.10 -8.43
C PHE A 79 7.61 -0.55 -8.85
N LEU A 80 8.53 0.41 -9.06
CA LEU A 80 9.91 0.07 -9.41
C LEU A 80 10.62 -0.73 -8.32
N HIS A 81 10.30 -0.47 -7.07
CA HIS A 81 10.94 -1.14 -5.93
C HIS A 81 10.20 -2.39 -5.46
N ALA A 82 8.98 -2.62 -5.94
CA ALA A 82 8.19 -3.76 -5.53
C ALA A 82 8.81 -5.08 -6.04
N GLN A 83 8.99 -6.03 -5.14
CA GLN A 83 9.54 -7.34 -5.45
C GLN A 83 8.48 -8.44 -5.48
N GLY A 84 7.26 -8.14 -5.06
CA GLY A 84 6.18 -9.11 -5.02
C GLY A 84 5.66 -9.46 -6.40
N ASP A 85 5.21 -10.70 -6.53
CA ASP A 85 4.52 -11.15 -7.76
C ASP A 85 3.21 -10.40 -7.96
N VAL A 86 2.59 -9.99 -6.86
CA VAL A 86 1.36 -9.20 -6.85
C VAL A 86 1.64 -7.88 -6.17
N VAL A 87 1.17 -6.77 -6.75
CA VAL A 87 1.34 -5.44 -6.19
C VAL A 87 -0.04 -4.84 -5.93
N ILE A 88 -0.27 -4.43 -4.69
CA ILE A 88 -1.51 -3.77 -4.28
C ILE A 88 -1.17 -2.37 -3.78
N THR A 89 -1.94 -1.37 -4.20
CA THR A 89 -1.77 0.00 -3.72
C THR A 89 -2.83 0.32 -2.69
N MET A 90 -2.46 1.07 -1.66
CA MET A 90 -3.39 1.55 -0.64
C MET A 90 -3.11 3.00 -0.33
N ASP A 91 -4.16 3.75 0.00
CA ASP A 91 -4.01 5.10 0.52
C ASP A 91 -3.62 5.05 2.00
N SER A 92 -2.92 6.09 2.47
CA SER A 92 -2.40 6.13 3.83
C SER A 92 -3.35 6.73 4.86
N ASP A 93 -4.55 7.12 4.45
CA ASP A 93 -5.51 7.87 5.28
C ASP A 93 -6.54 6.97 6.01
N LEU A 94 -6.32 5.67 6.04
CA LEU A 94 -7.18 4.66 6.67
C LEU A 94 -8.55 4.49 5.99
N GLN A 95 -8.75 5.03 4.80
CA GLN A 95 -10.00 4.84 4.06
C GLN A 95 -10.06 3.49 3.34
N ASP A 96 -8.93 2.95 2.95
CA ASP A 96 -8.87 1.61 2.39
C ASP A 96 -8.91 0.59 3.53
N ASP A 97 -9.52 -0.56 3.28
CA ASP A 97 -9.67 -1.60 4.29
C ASP A 97 -8.64 -2.71 4.07
N PRO A 98 -7.64 -2.87 4.96
CA PRO A 98 -6.67 -3.94 4.83
C PRO A 98 -7.28 -5.35 4.81
N ASN A 99 -8.47 -5.55 5.36
CA ASN A 99 -9.16 -6.83 5.31
C ASN A 99 -9.51 -7.27 3.89
N GLU A 100 -9.51 -6.35 2.94
CA GLU A 100 -9.73 -6.67 1.52
C GLU A 100 -8.48 -7.22 0.83
N ILE A 101 -7.31 -7.13 1.45
CA ILE A 101 -6.06 -7.58 0.83
C ILE A 101 -6.11 -9.05 0.39
N PRO A 102 -6.57 -10.00 1.21
CA PRO A 102 -6.63 -11.39 0.76
C PRO A 102 -7.53 -11.59 -0.47
N ALA A 103 -8.66 -10.88 -0.53
CA ALA A 103 -9.54 -10.97 -1.68
C ALA A 103 -8.91 -10.39 -2.94
N LEU A 104 -8.22 -9.25 -2.82
CA LEU A 104 -7.50 -8.62 -3.92
C LEU A 104 -6.36 -9.51 -4.42
N TYR A 105 -5.60 -10.08 -3.50
CA TYR A 105 -4.53 -11.01 -3.84
C TYR A 105 -5.06 -12.20 -4.63
N LYS A 106 -6.13 -12.81 -4.14
CA LYS A 106 -6.76 -13.94 -4.80
C LYS A 106 -7.27 -13.58 -6.20
N MET A 107 -7.86 -12.40 -6.34
CA MET A 107 -8.35 -11.92 -7.63
C MET A 107 -7.23 -11.85 -8.66
N ILE A 108 -6.08 -11.31 -8.29
CA ILE A 108 -4.95 -11.20 -9.18
C ILE A 108 -4.39 -12.58 -9.54
N ARG A 109 -4.20 -13.44 -8.55
CA ARG A 109 -3.59 -14.76 -8.76
C ARG A 109 -4.49 -15.70 -9.54
N GLN A 110 -5.79 -15.67 -9.32
CA GLN A 110 -6.73 -16.60 -9.96
C GLN A 110 -7.34 -16.03 -11.24
N ASP A 111 -7.62 -14.73 -11.26
CA ASP A 111 -8.34 -14.10 -12.36
C ASP A 111 -7.42 -13.40 -13.35
N GLY A 112 -6.11 -13.39 -13.11
CA GLY A 112 -5.13 -12.90 -14.05
C GLY A 112 -5.01 -11.39 -14.16
N TYR A 113 -5.48 -10.64 -13.15
CA TYR A 113 -5.27 -9.19 -13.13
C TYR A 113 -3.84 -8.88 -12.68
N ASP A 114 -3.22 -7.90 -13.32
CA ASP A 114 -1.84 -7.52 -13.00
C ASP A 114 -1.77 -6.55 -11.83
N LEU A 115 -2.78 -5.71 -11.65
CA LEU A 115 -2.78 -4.67 -10.63
C LEU A 115 -4.22 -4.36 -10.20
N VAL A 116 -4.42 -4.24 -8.88
CA VAL A 116 -5.71 -3.85 -8.31
C VAL A 116 -5.46 -2.78 -7.26
N SER A 117 -6.27 -1.72 -7.28
CA SER A 117 -6.26 -0.70 -6.23
C SER A 117 -7.00 -1.20 -4.99
N GLY A 118 -6.58 -0.77 -3.83
CA GLY A 118 -7.30 -1.04 -2.58
C GLY A 118 -8.70 -0.43 -2.62
N TRP A 119 -9.63 -1.05 -1.91
CA TRP A 119 -11.03 -0.59 -1.85
C TRP A 119 -11.26 0.22 -0.58
N LYS A 120 -11.97 1.33 -0.71
CA LYS A 120 -12.24 2.21 0.41
C LYS A 120 -13.38 1.67 1.26
N LYS A 121 -13.24 1.81 2.59
CA LYS A 121 -14.18 1.22 3.56
C LYS A 121 -15.61 1.70 3.38
N ASN A 122 -15.81 2.97 3.07
CA ASN A 122 -17.13 3.58 2.98
C ASN A 122 -17.52 3.92 1.55
N ARG A 123 -16.94 3.23 0.58
CA ARG A 123 -17.23 3.50 -0.82
C ARG A 123 -18.61 2.94 -1.17
N LEU A 124 -19.44 3.80 -1.73
CA LEU A 124 -20.79 3.44 -2.15
C LEU A 124 -20.89 3.14 -3.64
N ASP A 125 -19.86 3.43 -4.42
CA ASP A 125 -19.84 3.19 -5.85
C ASP A 125 -19.45 1.75 -6.14
N PRO A 126 -20.38 0.88 -6.56
CA PRO A 126 -20.06 -0.52 -6.82
C PRO A 126 -19.12 -0.72 -8.00
N LEU A 127 -19.11 0.19 -8.97
CA LEU A 127 -18.21 0.07 -10.12
C LEU A 127 -16.76 0.15 -9.70
N SER A 128 -16.46 0.99 -8.71
CA SER A 128 -15.11 1.14 -8.20
C SER A 128 -14.59 -0.14 -7.56
N LYS A 129 -15.47 -0.98 -7.05
CA LYS A 129 -15.09 -2.25 -6.43
C LYS A 129 -14.94 -3.36 -7.44
N THR A 130 -15.64 -3.28 -8.56
CA THR A 130 -15.71 -4.38 -9.52
C THR A 130 -14.73 -4.24 -10.67
N ILE A 131 -14.13 -3.08 -10.83
CA ILE A 131 -13.18 -2.84 -11.91
C ILE A 131 -11.77 -2.84 -11.36
N PRO A 132 -11.00 -3.94 -11.54
CA PRO A 132 -9.59 -3.96 -11.19
C PRO A 132 -8.86 -2.96 -12.05
N THR A 133 -7.90 -2.29 -11.47
CA THR A 133 -7.12 -1.29 -12.18
C THR A 133 -5.91 -1.96 -12.80
N LYS A 134 -5.90 -2.01 -14.10
CA LYS A 134 -4.76 -2.54 -14.85
C LYS A 134 -3.82 -1.43 -15.30
N LEU A 135 -4.21 -0.19 -15.11
CA LEU A 135 -3.51 0.96 -15.61
C LEU A 135 -3.04 1.84 -14.47
N TYR A 136 -1.78 2.02 -14.40
CA TYR A 136 -1.13 3.02 -13.55
C TYR A 136 0.21 3.40 -14.12
#